data_30f0396a800ff24f5c36077b73d67557
#
_entry.id   30f0396a800ff24f5c36077b73d67557
#
_cell.length_a   1.000
_cell.length_b   1.000
_cell.length_c   1.000
_cell.angle_alpha   90.00
_cell.angle_beta   90.00
_cell.angle_gamma   90.00
#
_symmetry.space_group_name_H-M   'P 1'
#
loop_
_entity.id
_entity.type
_entity.pdbx_description
1 polymer ?
#
loop_
_entity_poly.entity_id
_entity_poly.type
_entity_poly.pdbx_seq_one_letter_code
_entity_poly.pdbx_strand_id
1 'polypeptide(L)'
;MKYLIKICGITSEKDLKAARTLGANFVGFVLVEKSKRFIDLKTFGALSKMVSKPLKSVALLVDPSDDFLEKVLLSSRVDYIQLHGEETPERVNEIARITNIPLIKAIGVEKKSDLLNIRNYESSVDYILLDSKAKENGHLKGGRGISFDWNIIRDFSFKKPWFLAGGLNTNNVIDAVKISGAKMLDVSTGVETKPGQKSFDKMREFIGRVNGEFI
;
A
#
# COMPACT_ATOMS: atom_id res chain seq x y z
N MET A 1 -12.95 -17.75 -1.03
CA MET A 1 -11.76 -17.29 -0.27
C MET A 1 -11.84 -15.76 -0.21
N LYS A 2 -11.73 -15.13 0.95
CA LYS A 2 -11.88 -13.67 1.07
C LYS A 2 -10.54 -12.99 0.79
N TYR A 3 -10.51 -12.04 -0.14
CA TYR A 3 -9.34 -11.21 -0.41
C TYR A 3 -9.23 -10.08 0.61
N LEU A 4 -8.01 -9.64 0.89
CA LEU A 4 -7.75 -8.46 1.70
C LEU A 4 -7.40 -7.29 0.78
N ILE A 5 -8.11 -6.18 0.92
CA ILE A 5 -7.99 -5.03 0.01
C ILE A 5 -7.55 -3.80 0.80
N LYS A 6 -6.50 -3.16 0.30
CA LYS A 6 -6.00 -1.86 0.78
C LYS A 6 -6.34 -0.78 -0.25
N ILE A 7 -6.97 0.29 0.19
CA ILE A 7 -7.17 1.51 -0.60
C ILE A 7 -6.14 2.54 -0.14
N CYS A 8 -5.15 2.79 -0.98
CA CYS A 8 -4.00 3.65 -0.64
C CYS A 8 -4.20 5.08 -1.15
N GLY A 9 -3.70 6.07 -0.38
CA GLY A 9 -3.77 7.49 -0.73
C GLY A 9 -5.14 8.11 -0.45
N ILE A 10 -5.69 7.84 0.72
CA ILE A 10 -6.88 8.52 1.25
C ILE A 10 -6.49 9.93 1.70
N THR A 11 -7.19 10.93 1.21
CA THR A 11 -6.95 12.35 1.49
C THR A 11 -8.16 13.06 2.09
N SER A 12 -9.31 12.42 2.15
CA SER A 12 -10.55 13.02 2.64
C SER A 12 -11.38 12.06 3.50
N GLU A 13 -12.19 12.65 4.38
CA GLU A 13 -13.17 11.91 5.17
C GLU A 13 -14.19 11.17 4.29
N LYS A 14 -14.59 11.80 3.18
CA LYS A 14 -15.52 11.20 2.21
C LYS A 14 -14.96 9.89 1.66
N ASP A 15 -13.70 9.90 1.22
CA ASP A 15 -13.05 8.73 0.63
C ASP A 15 -12.79 7.65 1.69
N LEU A 16 -12.46 8.04 2.92
CA LEU A 16 -12.32 7.12 4.05
C LEU A 16 -13.65 6.40 4.38
N LYS A 17 -14.75 7.16 4.48
CA LYS A 17 -16.08 6.60 4.71
C LYS A 17 -16.49 5.64 3.58
N ALA A 18 -16.23 6.02 2.33
CA ALA A 18 -16.50 5.20 1.16
C ALA A 18 -15.71 3.88 1.21
N ALA A 19 -14.40 3.91 1.46
CA ALA A 19 -13.57 2.71 1.57
C ALA A 19 -14.07 1.77 2.69
N ARG A 20 -14.47 2.33 3.85
CA ARG A 20 -15.06 1.56 4.95
C ARG A 20 -16.37 0.90 4.55
N THR A 21 -17.30 1.66 3.99
CA THR A 21 -18.64 1.16 3.59
C THR A 21 -18.55 0.04 2.56
N LEU A 22 -17.56 0.12 1.65
CA LEU A 22 -17.30 -0.87 0.62
C LEU A 22 -16.53 -2.10 1.12
N GLY A 23 -16.14 -2.14 2.40
CA GLY A 23 -15.50 -3.31 3.00
C GLY A 23 -14.00 -3.43 2.74
N ALA A 24 -13.30 -2.33 2.47
CA ALA A 24 -11.84 -2.32 2.47
C ALA A 24 -11.30 -2.80 3.83
N ASN A 25 -10.16 -3.50 3.81
CA ASN A 25 -9.51 -4.02 5.01
C ASN A 25 -8.46 -3.07 5.55
N PHE A 26 -7.82 -2.29 4.64
CA PHE A 26 -6.79 -1.32 4.97
C PHE A 26 -7.03 -0.01 4.22
N VAL A 27 -6.64 1.09 4.83
CA VAL A 27 -6.54 2.40 4.18
C VAL A 27 -5.15 2.98 4.40
N GLY A 28 -4.56 3.54 3.32
CA GLY A 28 -3.23 4.13 3.36
C GLY A 28 -3.30 5.66 3.32
N PHE A 29 -2.52 6.30 4.20
CA PHE A 29 -2.29 7.74 4.27
C PHE A 29 -0.86 8.03 3.82
N VAL A 30 -0.69 8.89 2.83
CA VAL A 30 0.63 9.18 2.24
C VAL A 30 1.20 10.42 2.89
N LEU A 31 2.28 10.25 3.68
CA LEU A 31 2.97 11.32 4.39
C LEU A 31 4.27 11.73 3.67
N VAL A 32 4.22 11.79 2.34
CA VAL A 32 5.34 12.10 1.46
C VAL A 32 5.01 13.37 0.67
N GLU A 33 5.62 14.50 1.01
CA GLU A 33 5.28 15.84 0.47
C GLU A 33 5.26 15.91 -1.07
N LYS A 34 6.17 15.19 -1.73
CA LYS A 34 6.23 15.15 -3.20
C LYS A 34 5.10 14.35 -3.84
N SER A 35 4.29 13.63 -3.06
CA SER A 35 3.19 12.82 -3.58
C SER A 35 1.97 13.68 -3.88
N LYS A 36 1.30 13.40 -4.99
CA LYS A 36 -0.02 13.98 -5.31
C LYS A 36 -1.13 13.58 -4.31
N ARG A 37 -0.83 12.64 -3.42
CA ARG A 37 -1.74 12.11 -2.38
C ARG A 37 -1.24 12.46 -0.99
N PHE A 38 -0.31 13.41 -0.90
CA PHE A 38 0.20 13.90 0.37
C PHE A 38 -0.92 14.48 1.23
N ILE A 39 -0.88 14.14 2.51
CA ILE A 39 -1.60 14.83 3.56
C ILE A 39 -0.63 15.20 4.69
N ASP A 40 -0.84 16.37 5.29
CA ASP A 40 -0.05 16.82 6.41
C ASP A 40 -0.38 16.04 7.71
N LEU A 41 0.45 16.19 8.74
CA LEU A 41 0.28 15.48 10.01
C LEU A 41 -1.03 15.84 10.72
N LYS A 42 -1.54 17.06 10.55
CA LYS A 42 -2.81 17.50 11.12
C LYS A 42 -3.99 16.76 10.48
N THR A 43 -4.01 16.71 9.15
CA THR A 43 -5.01 15.98 8.37
C THR A 43 -4.93 14.48 8.63
N PHE A 44 -3.70 13.93 8.67
CA PHE A 44 -3.44 12.54 9.03
C PHE A 44 -4.00 12.21 10.42
N GLY A 45 -3.70 13.04 11.43
CA GLY A 45 -4.22 12.87 12.79
C GLY A 45 -5.74 12.88 12.87
N ALA A 46 -6.40 13.74 12.09
CA ALA A 46 -7.85 13.79 12.02
C ALA A 46 -8.44 12.52 11.35
N LEU A 47 -7.92 12.14 10.19
CA LEU A 47 -8.46 11.01 9.41
C LEU A 47 -8.17 9.66 10.09
N SER A 48 -6.96 9.45 10.61
CA SER A 48 -6.61 8.16 11.23
C SER A 48 -7.39 7.87 12.49
N LYS A 49 -7.77 8.89 13.29
CA LYS A 49 -8.68 8.73 14.45
C LYS A 49 -10.08 8.25 14.06
N MET A 50 -10.49 8.47 12.81
CA MET A 50 -11.79 7.99 12.29
C MET A 50 -11.72 6.53 11.84
N VAL A 51 -10.53 5.94 11.71
CA VAL A 51 -10.37 4.52 11.36
C VAL A 51 -10.70 3.68 12.58
N SER A 52 -11.60 2.71 12.41
CA SER A 52 -12.00 1.78 13.46
C SER A 52 -12.15 0.36 12.90
N LYS A 53 -11.97 -0.62 13.75
CA LYS A 53 -12.11 -2.04 13.38
C LYS A 53 -13.42 -2.30 12.62
N PRO A 54 -13.40 -3.16 11.59
CA PRO A 54 -12.30 -4.03 11.17
C PRO A 54 -11.27 -3.35 10.25
N LEU A 55 -11.50 -2.10 9.81
CA LEU A 55 -10.59 -1.34 8.94
C LEU A 55 -9.29 -1.01 9.68
N LYS A 56 -8.15 -1.12 8.97
CA LYS A 56 -6.81 -0.86 9.48
C LYS A 56 -6.19 0.36 8.82
N SER A 57 -5.50 1.18 9.61
CA SER A 57 -4.78 2.38 9.16
C SER A 57 -3.32 2.06 8.84
N VAL A 58 -2.82 2.61 7.74
CA VAL A 58 -1.43 2.47 7.28
C VAL A 58 -0.84 3.85 7.01
N ALA A 59 0.22 4.24 7.71
CA ALA A 59 1.02 5.43 7.40
C ALA A 59 2.10 5.05 6.37
N LEU A 60 2.07 5.66 5.18
CA LEU A 60 3.05 5.44 4.13
C LEU A 60 4.12 6.51 4.19
N LEU A 61 5.37 6.07 4.37
CA LEU A 61 6.58 6.88 4.51
C LEU A 61 7.61 6.49 3.44
N VAL A 62 8.52 7.40 3.14
CA VAL A 62 9.67 7.18 2.26
C VAL A 62 10.90 7.73 2.96
N ASP A 63 11.87 6.86 3.24
CA ASP A 63 13.16 7.17 3.86
C ASP A 63 13.02 8.11 5.09
N PRO A 64 12.15 7.79 6.09
CA PRO A 64 11.85 8.69 7.17
C PRO A 64 13.03 8.85 8.14
N SER A 65 13.27 10.10 8.61
CA SER A 65 14.15 10.36 9.75
C SER A 65 13.47 9.98 11.06
N ASP A 66 14.25 9.82 12.15
CA ASP A 66 13.72 9.53 13.47
C ASP A 66 12.81 10.65 13.97
N ASP A 67 13.21 11.92 13.76
CA ASP A 67 12.37 13.08 14.09
C ASP A 67 11.02 13.07 13.37
N PHE A 68 10.98 12.60 12.13
CA PHE A 68 9.73 12.51 11.39
C PHE A 68 8.87 11.33 11.89
N LEU A 69 9.49 10.20 12.17
CA LEU A 69 8.80 9.06 12.81
C LEU A 69 8.15 9.47 14.13
N GLU A 70 8.89 10.17 14.99
CA GLU A 70 8.36 10.68 16.27
C GLU A 70 7.14 11.58 16.04
N LYS A 71 7.22 12.55 15.11
CA LYS A 71 6.09 13.43 14.76
C LYS A 71 4.88 12.66 14.26
N VAL A 72 5.08 11.61 13.45
CA VAL A 72 4.00 10.74 12.97
C VAL A 72 3.35 10.01 14.14
N LEU A 73 4.13 9.44 15.05
CA LEU A 73 3.63 8.71 16.24
C LEU A 73 2.89 9.62 17.21
N LEU A 74 3.35 10.86 17.39
CA LEU A 74 2.69 11.85 18.22
C LEU A 74 1.38 12.37 17.60
N SER A 75 1.30 12.40 16.28
CA SER A 75 0.12 12.93 15.58
C SER A 75 -1.08 11.98 15.64
N SER A 76 -0.85 10.68 15.58
CA SER A 76 -1.91 9.69 15.69
C SER A 76 -1.39 8.26 15.85
N ARG A 77 -2.27 7.40 16.37
CA ARG A 77 -2.05 5.96 16.38
C ARG A 77 -2.39 5.35 15.03
N VAL A 78 -1.52 4.49 14.50
CA VAL A 78 -1.75 3.70 13.28
C VAL A 78 -1.56 2.22 13.54
N ASP A 79 -2.21 1.40 12.73
CA ASP A 79 -2.06 -0.06 12.84
C ASP A 79 -0.79 -0.57 12.16
N TYR A 80 -0.31 0.13 11.10
CA TYR A 80 0.88 -0.25 10.32
C TYR A 80 1.63 0.98 9.83
N ILE A 81 2.95 0.83 9.66
CA ILE A 81 3.80 1.75 8.89
C ILE A 81 4.23 1.04 7.62
N GLN A 82 4.04 1.70 6.47
CA GLN A 82 4.53 1.23 5.17
C GLN A 82 5.76 2.03 4.77
N LEU A 83 6.88 1.34 4.60
CA LEU A 83 8.15 1.88 4.13
C LEU A 83 8.24 1.68 2.61
N HIS A 84 8.23 2.77 1.86
CA HIS A 84 8.12 2.77 0.41
C HIS A 84 9.33 3.43 -0.28
N GLY A 85 10.40 3.62 0.46
CA GLY A 85 11.67 4.19 0.00
C GLY A 85 12.74 3.14 -0.28
N GLU A 86 14.01 3.58 -0.15
CA GLU A 86 15.20 2.74 -0.28
C GLU A 86 15.78 2.38 1.10
N GLU A 87 14.92 2.32 2.12
CA GLU A 87 15.34 1.97 3.48
C GLU A 87 16.09 0.65 3.47
N THR A 88 17.32 0.62 4.01
CA THR A 88 18.13 -0.60 4.11
C THR A 88 17.51 -1.58 5.11
N PRO A 89 17.86 -2.89 5.07
CA PRO A 89 17.39 -3.86 6.07
C PRO A 89 17.70 -3.43 7.51
N GLU A 90 18.88 -2.82 7.73
CA GLU A 90 19.29 -2.30 9.05
C GLU A 90 18.36 -1.18 9.50
N ARG A 91 18.07 -0.23 8.57
CA ARG A 91 17.14 0.88 8.86
C ARG A 91 15.73 0.39 9.14
N VAL A 92 15.24 -0.60 8.40
CA VAL A 92 13.93 -1.22 8.66
C VAL A 92 13.90 -1.87 10.04
N ASN A 93 14.96 -2.55 10.47
CA ASN A 93 15.08 -3.11 11.80
C ASN A 93 15.09 -2.03 12.91
N GLU A 94 15.77 -0.91 12.68
CA GLU A 94 15.76 0.23 13.61
C GLU A 94 14.35 0.80 13.75
N ILE A 95 13.66 1.06 12.63
CA ILE A 95 12.28 1.58 12.62
C ILE A 95 11.34 0.63 13.36
N ALA A 96 11.46 -0.69 13.15
CA ALA A 96 10.66 -1.68 13.86
C ALA A 96 10.83 -1.56 15.38
N ARG A 97 12.07 -1.39 15.86
CA ARG A 97 12.38 -1.23 17.29
C ARG A 97 11.90 0.09 17.88
N ILE A 98 12.11 1.20 17.15
CA ILE A 98 11.73 2.54 17.60
C ILE A 98 10.20 2.66 17.70
N THR A 99 9.48 2.17 16.69
CA THR A 99 8.03 2.39 16.59
C THR A 99 7.20 1.33 17.33
N ASN A 100 7.70 0.11 17.42
CA ASN A 100 6.96 -1.07 17.89
C ASN A 100 5.60 -1.23 17.16
N ILE A 101 5.53 -0.78 15.91
CA ILE A 101 4.36 -0.88 15.03
C ILE A 101 4.69 -1.87 13.91
N PRO A 102 3.75 -2.77 13.55
CA PRO A 102 3.94 -3.69 12.43
C PRO A 102 4.28 -2.98 11.12
N LEU A 103 5.27 -3.52 10.38
CA LEU A 103 5.81 -2.91 9.17
C LEU A 103 5.36 -3.62 7.90
N ILE A 104 5.14 -2.82 6.87
CA ILE A 104 4.96 -3.23 5.47
C ILE A 104 6.15 -2.68 4.68
N LYS A 105 6.99 -3.52 4.06
CA LYS A 105 8.06 -3.03 3.17
C LYS A 105 7.62 -3.14 1.72
N ALA A 106 7.61 -2.03 1.02
CA ALA A 106 7.39 -2.00 -0.41
C ALA A 106 8.70 -2.32 -1.16
N ILE A 107 8.59 -3.24 -2.12
CA ILE A 107 9.67 -3.67 -3.00
C ILE A 107 9.24 -3.40 -4.45
N GLY A 108 10.04 -2.62 -5.17
CA GLY A 108 9.83 -2.40 -6.59
C GLY A 108 10.24 -3.62 -7.41
N VAL A 109 9.33 -4.11 -8.27
CA VAL A 109 9.54 -5.29 -9.11
C VAL A 109 9.44 -4.91 -10.58
N GLU A 110 10.45 -5.27 -11.37
CA GLU A 110 10.49 -5.18 -12.82
C GLU A 110 10.91 -6.53 -13.43
N LYS A 111 11.81 -7.24 -12.76
CA LYS A 111 12.38 -8.53 -13.20
C LYS A 111 12.48 -9.52 -12.05
N LYS A 112 12.61 -10.82 -12.37
CA LYS A 112 12.62 -11.91 -11.38
C LYS A 112 13.69 -11.76 -10.31
N SER A 113 14.87 -11.19 -10.66
CA SER A 113 15.95 -10.95 -9.69
C SER A 113 15.60 -9.91 -8.62
N ASP A 114 14.64 -9.00 -8.87
CA ASP A 114 14.23 -8.03 -7.86
C ASP A 114 13.54 -8.70 -6.66
N LEU A 115 12.91 -9.85 -6.87
CA LEU A 115 12.28 -10.64 -5.80
C LEU A 115 13.29 -11.18 -4.78
N LEU A 116 14.57 -11.33 -5.16
CA LEU A 116 15.60 -11.81 -4.21
C LEU A 116 15.83 -10.81 -3.08
N ASN A 117 15.61 -9.52 -3.33
CA ASN A 117 15.73 -8.48 -2.31
C ASN A 117 14.72 -8.66 -1.15
N ILE A 118 13.59 -9.35 -1.39
CA ILE A 118 12.59 -9.64 -0.36
C ILE A 118 13.22 -10.37 0.83
N ARG A 119 14.16 -11.29 0.56
CA ARG A 119 14.82 -12.10 1.59
C ARG A 119 15.53 -11.28 2.66
N ASN A 120 16.04 -10.10 2.28
CA ASN A 120 16.76 -9.21 3.18
C ASN A 120 15.83 -8.55 4.22
N TYR A 121 14.53 -8.49 3.95
CA TYR A 121 13.54 -7.82 4.79
C TYR A 121 12.60 -8.75 5.55
N GLU A 122 12.49 -10.04 5.16
CA GLU A 122 11.49 -10.96 5.71
C GLU A 122 11.56 -11.14 7.24
N SER A 123 12.75 -10.98 7.85
CA SER A 123 12.90 -11.07 9.31
C SER A 123 12.40 -9.82 10.07
N SER A 124 12.29 -8.69 9.38
CA SER A 124 12.12 -7.36 9.98
C SER A 124 10.74 -6.76 9.75
N VAL A 125 9.91 -7.41 8.94
CA VAL A 125 8.60 -6.89 8.55
C VAL A 125 7.48 -7.91 8.74
N ASP A 126 6.26 -7.42 8.82
CA ASP A 126 5.07 -8.27 8.92
C ASP A 126 4.47 -8.58 7.55
N TYR A 127 4.60 -7.66 6.61
CA TYR A 127 4.11 -7.77 5.24
C TYR A 127 5.14 -7.27 4.23
N ILE A 128 5.12 -7.88 3.05
CA ILE A 128 5.78 -7.37 1.85
C ILE A 128 4.71 -6.75 0.94
N LEU A 129 5.05 -5.67 0.26
CA LEU A 129 4.21 -5.09 -0.79
C LEU A 129 5.02 -5.05 -2.08
N LEU A 130 4.50 -5.65 -3.15
CA LEU A 130 5.13 -5.65 -4.47
C LEU A 130 4.50 -4.55 -5.32
N ASP A 131 5.29 -3.56 -5.68
CA ASP A 131 4.88 -2.46 -6.57
C ASP A 131 5.69 -2.51 -7.86
N SER A 132 5.19 -1.90 -8.92
CA SER A 132 5.95 -1.73 -10.16
C SER A 132 7.16 -0.81 -9.92
N LYS A 133 8.34 -1.22 -10.41
CA LYS A 133 9.54 -0.41 -10.30
C LYS A 133 9.38 0.88 -11.13
N ALA A 134 9.66 2.02 -10.54
CA ALA A 134 9.68 3.28 -11.28
C ALA A 134 10.83 3.27 -12.28
N LYS A 135 10.54 3.56 -13.56
CA LYS A 135 11.59 3.77 -14.56
C LYS A 135 12.39 5.03 -14.21
N GLU A 136 13.68 5.01 -14.46
CA GLU A 136 14.72 5.98 -14.02
C GLU A 136 14.53 7.45 -14.44
N ASN A 137 13.44 7.84 -15.08
CA ASN A 137 13.21 9.21 -15.55
C ASN A 137 12.62 10.14 -14.46
N GLY A 138 13.23 10.15 -13.26
CA GLY A 138 13.24 11.32 -12.37
C GLY A 138 11.94 11.68 -11.64
N HIS A 139 10.92 10.82 -11.54
CA HIS A 139 9.70 11.11 -10.80
C HIS A 139 9.34 9.99 -9.83
N LEU A 140 8.73 10.39 -8.70
CA LEU A 140 8.28 9.57 -7.57
C LEU A 140 7.94 8.12 -7.91
N LYS A 141 8.49 7.20 -7.13
CA LYS A 141 8.20 5.76 -7.17
C LYS A 141 6.71 5.53 -6.87
N GLY A 142 6.06 4.74 -7.73
CA GLY A 142 4.66 4.35 -7.55
C GLY A 142 3.61 5.32 -8.14
N GLY A 143 2.38 4.84 -8.31
CA GLY A 143 1.22 5.66 -8.66
C GLY A 143 1.04 6.01 -10.14
N ARG A 144 1.76 5.37 -11.08
CA ARG A 144 1.62 5.62 -12.53
C ARG A 144 0.56 4.75 -13.22
N GLY A 145 -0.03 3.78 -12.53
CA GLY A 145 -1.01 2.86 -13.13
C GLY A 145 -0.41 1.87 -14.14
N ILE A 146 0.91 1.66 -14.11
CA ILE A 146 1.61 0.69 -14.97
C ILE A 146 1.88 -0.56 -14.14
N SER A 147 1.45 -1.72 -14.63
CA SER A 147 1.73 -3.02 -14.02
C SER A 147 3.04 -3.60 -14.56
N PHE A 148 3.71 -4.42 -13.73
CA PHE A 148 4.78 -5.29 -14.16
C PHE A 148 4.24 -6.65 -14.58
N ASP A 149 5.07 -7.52 -15.17
CA ASP A 149 4.66 -8.87 -15.55
C ASP A 149 4.45 -9.74 -14.31
N TRP A 150 3.20 -10.06 -13.99
CA TRP A 150 2.84 -10.85 -12.80
C TRP A 150 3.31 -12.31 -12.86
N ASN A 151 3.68 -12.84 -14.04
CA ASN A 151 4.27 -14.18 -14.14
C ASN A 151 5.60 -14.27 -13.38
N ILE A 152 6.30 -13.16 -13.17
CA ILE A 152 7.53 -13.09 -12.38
C ILE A 152 7.33 -13.64 -10.96
N ILE A 153 6.13 -13.45 -10.39
CA ILE A 153 5.83 -13.80 -8.99
C ILE A 153 5.35 -15.24 -8.84
N ARG A 154 4.84 -15.87 -9.91
CA ARG A 154 4.10 -17.15 -9.87
C ARG A 154 4.80 -18.24 -9.05
N ASP A 155 6.11 -18.39 -9.22
CA ASP A 155 6.90 -19.47 -8.61
C ASP A 155 7.71 -19.00 -7.41
N PHE A 156 7.50 -17.76 -6.94
CA PHE A 156 8.25 -17.23 -5.81
C PHE A 156 7.57 -17.63 -4.49
N SER A 157 8.33 -18.30 -3.62
CA SER A 157 7.86 -18.68 -2.29
C SER A 157 8.06 -17.56 -1.29
N PHE A 158 6.97 -16.89 -0.89
CA PHE A 158 6.98 -15.86 0.15
C PHE A 158 6.92 -16.50 1.54
N LYS A 159 7.77 -16.04 2.46
CA LYS A 159 7.70 -16.44 3.88
C LYS A 159 6.78 -15.53 4.70
N LYS A 160 6.46 -14.36 4.17
CA LYS A 160 5.55 -13.39 4.79
C LYS A 160 4.31 -13.19 3.91
N PRO A 161 3.16 -12.85 4.49
CA PRO A 161 2.00 -12.42 3.71
C PRO A 161 2.39 -11.17 2.90
N TRP A 162 1.80 -11.05 1.70
CA TRP A 162 2.21 -10.00 0.78
C TRP A 162 1.05 -9.39 0.01
N PHE A 163 1.19 -8.11 -0.29
CA PHE A 163 0.28 -7.34 -1.13
C PHE A 163 0.80 -7.29 -2.57
N LEU A 164 -0.09 -7.45 -3.52
CA LEU A 164 0.13 -7.06 -4.91
C LEU A 164 -0.33 -5.62 -5.09
N ALA A 165 0.56 -4.77 -5.56
CA ALA A 165 0.33 -3.40 -5.98
C ALA A 165 0.82 -3.19 -7.42
N GLY A 166 1.03 -1.94 -7.83
CA GLY A 166 1.55 -1.62 -9.16
C GLY A 166 0.50 -1.68 -10.26
N GLY A 167 -0.17 -0.57 -10.51
CA GLY A 167 -1.06 -0.39 -11.65
C GLY A 167 -2.37 -1.18 -11.62
N LEU A 168 -2.76 -1.75 -10.47
CA LEU A 168 -4.04 -2.42 -10.34
C LEU A 168 -5.21 -1.46 -10.58
N ASN A 169 -6.24 -1.96 -11.27
CA ASN A 169 -7.47 -1.24 -11.57
C ASN A 169 -8.62 -2.23 -11.83
N THR A 170 -9.82 -1.72 -12.08
CA THR A 170 -11.01 -2.56 -12.30
C THR A 170 -10.87 -3.49 -13.52
N ASN A 171 -10.11 -3.10 -14.55
CA ASN A 171 -9.99 -3.89 -15.78
C ASN A 171 -8.99 -5.05 -15.67
N ASN A 172 -7.98 -4.94 -14.80
CA ASN A 172 -6.88 -5.90 -14.76
C ASN A 172 -6.79 -6.73 -13.46
N VAL A 173 -7.55 -6.39 -12.42
CA VAL A 173 -7.41 -7.01 -11.10
C VAL A 173 -7.69 -8.51 -11.11
N ILE A 174 -8.63 -8.98 -11.92
CA ILE A 174 -8.98 -10.42 -12.00
C ILE A 174 -7.82 -11.21 -12.61
N ASP A 175 -7.22 -10.71 -13.68
CA ASP A 175 -6.06 -11.36 -14.31
C ASP A 175 -4.84 -11.28 -13.41
N ALA A 176 -4.64 -10.15 -12.73
CA ALA A 176 -3.58 -9.99 -11.76
C ALA A 176 -3.64 -11.05 -10.65
N VAL A 177 -4.83 -11.28 -10.09
CA VAL A 177 -5.06 -12.31 -9.06
C VAL A 177 -4.85 -13.72 -9.60
N LYS A 178 -5.39 -14.03 -10.79
CA LYS A 178 -5.26 -15.36 -11.41
C LYS A 178 -3.80 -15.71 -11.72
N ILE A 179 -3.05 -14.75 -12.24
CA ILE A 179 -1.65 -14.96 -12.65
C ILE A 179 -0.73 -15.02 -11.43
N SER A 180 -0.83 -14.05 -10.51
CA SER A 180 0.08 -13.92 -9.37
C SER A 180 -0.26 -14.82 -8.18
N GLY A 181 -1.51 -15.26 -8.06
CA GLY A 181 -2.01 -15.96 -6.88
C GLY A 181 -2.20 -15.05 -5.64
N ALA A 182 -2.08 -13.72 -5.80
CA ALA A 182 -2.20 -12.77 -4.70
C ALA A 182 -3.53 -12.90 -3.95
N LYS A 183 -3.46 -12.81 -2.62
CA LYS A 183 -4.63 -12.80 -1.73
C LYS A 183 -4.83 -11.44 -1.05
N MET A 184 -3.84 -10.57 -1.16
CA MET A 184 -3.87 -9.20 -0.63
C MET A 184 -3.54 -8.23 -1.77
N LEU A 185 -4.35 -7.20 -1.92
CA LEU A 185 -4.29 -6.26 -3.03
C LEU A 185 -4.17 -4.84 -2.50
N ASP A 186 -3.32 -4.02 -3.11
CA ASP A 186 -3.20 -2.60 -2.83
C ASP A 186 -3.49 -1.79 -4.08
N VAL A 187 -4.47 -0.91 -4.01
CA VAL A 187 -4.86 -0.07 -5.14
C VAL A 187 -4.90 1.40 -4.74
N SER A 188 -4.39 2.26 -5.61
CA SER A 188 -4.44 3.71 -5.43
C SER A 188 -5.01 4.40 -6.66
N THR A 189 -4.20 4.61 -7.70
CA THR A 189 -4.58 5.33 -8.94
C THR A 189 -5.77 4.70 -9.65
N GLY A 190 -5.83 3.37 -9.69
CA GLY A 190 -6.86 2.62 -10.43
C GLY A 190 -8.29 2.84 -9.95
N VAL A 191 -8.46 3.43 -8.76
CA VAL A 191 -9.76 3.77 -8.18
C VAL A 191 -9.95 5.28 -7.96
N GLU A 192 -9.17 6.12 -8.66
CA GLU A 192 -9.26 7.59 -8.59
C GLU A 192 -10.03 8.18 -9.77
N THR A 193 -10.66 9.34 -9.53
CA THR A 193 -11.17 10.23 -10.58
C THR A 193 -10.08 11.18 -11.04
N LYS A 194 -9.30 11.70 -10.11
CA LYS A 194 -8.07 12.49 -10.31
C LYS A 194 -7.12 12.22 -9.14
N PRO A 195 -5.81 12.51 -9.29
CA PRO A 195 -4.84 12.23 -8.23
C PRO A 195 -5.27 12.75 -6.87
N GLY A 196 -5.31 11.86 -5.87
CA GLY A 196 -5.72 12.17 -4.50
C GLY A 196 -7.24 12.19 -4.26
N GLN A 197 -8.07 11.91 -5.26
CA GLN A 197 -9.53 11.84 -5.11
C GLN A 197 -10.05 10.46 -5.54
N LYS A 198 -10.56 9.69 -4.61
CA LYS A 198 -11.11 8.37 -4.89
C LYS A 198 -12.50 8.47 -5.53
N SER A 199 -12.81 7.50 -6.39
CA SER A 199 -14.14 7.29 -6.97
C SER A 199 -14.86 6.20 -6.20
N PHE A 200 -16.02 6.51 -5.64
CA PHE A 200 -16.86 5.51 -4.99
C PHE A 200 -17.18 4.34 -5.94
N ASP A 201 -17.57 4.64 -7.18
CA ASP A 201 -17.96 3.62 -8.17
C ASP A 201 -16.79 2.73 -8.58
N LYS A 202 -15.60 3.30 -8.81
CA LYS A 202 -14.40 2.50 -9.11
C LYS A 202 -13.96 1.65 -7.92
N MET A 203 -14.03 2.17 -6.69
CA MET A 203 -13.75 1.38 -5.49
C MET A 203 -14.74 0.23 -5.34
N ARG A 204 -16.04 0.51 -5.52
CA ARG A 204 -17.11 -0.50 -5.48
C ARG A 204 -16.88 -1.58 -6.54
N GLU A 205 -16.63 -1.18 -7.77
CA GLU A 205 -16.36 -2.11 -8.88
C GLU A 205 -15.10 -2.95 -8.61
N PHE A 206 -14.00 -2.33 -8.17
CA PHE A 206 -12.76 -3.05 -7.88
C PHE A 206 -12.96 -4.11 -6.78
N ILE A 207 -13.56 -3.71 -5.67
CA ILE A 207 -13.83 -4.60 -4.53
C ILE A 207 -14.81 -5.70 -4.93
N GLY A 208 -15.89 -5.36 -5.62
CA GLY A 208 -16.91 -6.32 -6.05
C GLY A 208 -16.38 -7.34 -7.06
N ARG A 209 -15.55 -6.93 -8.04
CA ARG A 209 -14.88 -7.87 -8.96
C ARG A 209 -14.02 -8.87 -8.22
N VAL A 210 -13.23 -8.42 -7.25
CA VAL A 210 -12.36 -9.29 -6.45
C VAL A 210 -13.15 -10.26 -5.59
N ASN A 211 -14.29 -9.83 -5.06
CA ASN A 211 -15.19 -10.67 -4.25
C ASN A 211 -16.12 -11.58 -5.07
N GLY A 212 -16.13 -11.46 -6.40
CA GLY A 212 -16.98 -12.24 -7.28
C GLY A 212 -18.42 -11.71 -7.43
N GLU A 213 -18.65 -10.44 -7.11
CA GLU A 213 -19.99 -9.80 -7.20
C GLU A 213 -20.34 -9.34 -8.62
N PHE A 214 -19.34 -9.24 -9.51
CA PHE A 214 -19.46 -8.78 -10.90
C PHE A 214 -18.87 -9.83 -11.86
N ILE A 215 -19.39 -11.06 -11.82
CA ILE A 215 -19.06 -12.12 -12.78
C ILE A 215 -20.15 -12.15 -13.87
#